data_0f3d63fd8c104590ed800c97034d66c5
#
_entry.id   0f3d63fd8c104590ed800c97034d66c5
#
_cell.length_a   1.000
_cell.length_b   1.000
_cell.length_c   1.000
_cell.angle_alpha   90.00
_cell.angle_beta   90.00
_cell.angle_gamma   90.00
#
_symmetry.space_group_name_H-M   'P 1'
#
loop_
_entity.id
_entity.type
_entity.pdbx_description
1 polymer ?
#
loop_
_entity_poly.entity_id
_entity_poly.type
_entity_poly.pdbx_seq_one_letter_code
_entity_poly.pdbx_strand_id
1 'polypeptide(L)'
;MLPPSPRRSTDRALSPVVGVVLLVGLTLVLAATVSATAVGLTDELTGAAPVVSQSSGTYERYAAGGGRYDEQVVRLTHEGGDTLTVSDLELVVDATDACGQTGRLVNLPIEGDDPRPTSRYVRGDDVFDNAANSVEGPIGTGDVDDDGEWSAGETAQFRLATRACRLDPGDSVVVRLVHTPTDAVVVDQRIRA
;
A
#
# COMPACT_ATOMS: atom_id res chain seq x y z
N MET A 1 42.66 8.53 -86.30
CA MET A 1 41.33 8.60 -85.60
C MET A 1 41.16 7.28 -84.88
N LEU A 2 41.34 7.28 -83.52
CA LEU A 2 41.07 6.11 -82.69
C LEU A 2 39.64 6.24 -82.14
N PRO A 3 38.83 5.17 -82.08
CA PRO A 3 37.53 5.21 -81.50
C PRO A 3 37.60 5.25 -80.00
N PRO A 4 36.64 5.91 -79.28
CA PRO A 4 36.62 5.99 -77.84
C PRO A 4 36.25 4.64 -77.26
N SER A 5 36.96 4.24 -76.21
CA SER A 5 36.67 3.06 -75.38
C SER A 5 35.34 3.12 -74.66
N PRO A 6 34.52 2.07 -74.62
CA PRO A 6 33.33 2.06 -73.79
C PRO A 6 33.73 1.95 -72.33
N ARG A 7 33.34 2.92 -71.55
CA ARG A 7 33.38 2.86 -70.05
C ARG A 7 32.43 1.75 -69.60
N ARG A 8 33.00 0.67 -69.08
CA ARG A 8 32.23 -0.33 -68.31
C ARG A 8 31.65 0.35 -67.02
N SER A 9 30.40 0.58 -67.00
CA SER A 9 29.67 0.85 -65.80
C SER A 9 29.42 -0.46 -65.06
N THR A 10 30.45 -0.90 -64.32
CA THR A 10 30.34 -1.99 -63.33
C THR A 10 30.05 -1.43 -61.97
N ASP A 11 28.93 -0.81 -61.81
CA ASP A 11 28.45 -0.48 -60.46
C ASP A 11 26.97 -0.25 -60.51
N ARG A 12 26.21 -1.17 -59.99
CA ARG A 12 24.89 -1.05 -59.37
C ARG A 12 24.03 -2.28 -59.56
N ALA A 13 24.63 -3.42 -59.23
CA ALA A 13 23.83 -4.55 -58.83
C ALA A 13 24.04 -4.79 -57.32
N LEU A 14 23.80 -3.76 -56.49
CA LEU A 14 23.47 -4.01 -55.10
C LEU A 14 22.18 -4.77 -55.18
N SER A 15 22.33 -6.06 -55.03
CA SER A 15 21.25 -7.04 -55.17
C SER A 15 20.04 -6.60 -54.33
N PRO A 16 18.85 -6.55 -54.87
CA PRO A 16 17.63 -6.30 -54.10
C PRO A 16 17.52 -7.22 -52.87
N VAL A 17 18.21 -8.35 -52.91
CA VAL A 17 18.36 -9.29 -51.78
C VAL A 17 19.03 -8.64 -50.55
N VAL A 18 20.08 -7.81 -50.77
CA VAL A 18 20.74 -7.13 -49.62
C VAL A 18 19.80 -6.14 -48.95
N GLY A 19 18.98 -5.41 -49.70
CA GLY A 19 17.98 -4.51 -49.15
C GLY A 19 16.92 -5.24 -48.34
N VAL A 20 16.44 -6.36 -48.82
CA VAL A 20 15.45 -7.18 -48.09
C VAL A 20 16.04 -7.77 -46.80
N VAL A 21 17.28 -8.30 -46.87
CA VAL A 21 17.96 -8.84 -45.68
C VAL A 21 18.21 -7.76 -44.62
N LEU A 22 18.62 -6.56 -45.02
CA LEU A 22 18.77 -5.44 -44.07
C LEU A 22 17.45 -4.99 -43.46
N LEU A 23 16.39 -4.95 -44.26
CA LEU A 23 15.06 -4.58 -43.78
C LEU A 23 14.53 -5.61 -42.78
N VAL A 24 14.66 -6.89 -43.07
CA VAL A 24 14.27 -7.98 -42.13
C VAL A 24 15.15 -7.93 -40.87
N GLY A 25 16.46 -7.73 -41.01
CA GLY A 25 17.34 -7.58 -39.84
C GLY A 25 16.97 -6.40 -38.96
N LEU A 26 16.65 -5.25 -39.56
CA LEU A 26 16.22 -4.06 -38.82
C LEU A 26 14.87 -4.29 -38.12
N THR A 27 13.90 -4.92 -38.79
CA THR A 27 12.59 -5.22 -38.16
C THR A 27 12.70 -6.21 -37.01
N LEU A 28 13.59 -7.20 -37.10
CA LEU A 28 13.83 -8.13 -35.99
C LEU A 28 14.48 -7.42 -34.78
N VAL A 29 15.43 -6.52 -35.02
CA VAL A 29 16.03 -5.73 -33.94
C VAL A 29 15.01 -4.82 -33.30
N LEU A 30 14.19 -4.13 -34.08
CA LEU A 30 13.10 -3.27 -33.53
C LEU A 30 12.05 -4.08 -32.78
N ALA A 31 11.65 -5.25 -33.30
CA ALA A 31 10.71 -6.14 -32.60
C ALA A 31 11.28 -6.64 -31.27
N ALA A 32 12.57 -6.97 -31.20
CA ALA A 32 13.22 -7.42 -29.98
C ALA A 32 13.30 -6.29 -28.93
N THR A 33 13.60 -5.05 -29.35
CA THR A 33 13.63 -3.89 -28.41
C THR A 33 12.25 -3.56 -27.88
N VAL A 34 11.20 -3.58 -28.73
CA VAL A 34 9.82 -3.35 -28.30
C VAL A 34 9.35 -4.44 -27.35
N SER A 35 9.69 -5.71 -27.61
CA SER A 35 9.34 -6.83 -26.71
C SER A 35 10.01 -6.68 -25.34
N ALA A 36 11.27 -6.28 -25.28
CA ALA A 36 11.99 -6.10 -24.02
C ALA A 36 11.40 -4.97 -23.16
N THR A 37 10.96 -3.87 -23.78
CA THR A 37 10.30 -2.76 -23.08
C THR A 37 8.88 -3.11 -22.64
N ALA A 38 8.15 -3.90 -23.43
CA ALA A 38 6.80 -4.34 -23.08
C ALA A 38 6.80 -5.27 -21.86
N VAL A 39 7.77 -6.17 -21.73
CA VAL A 39 7.90 -7.05 -20.55
C VAL A 39 8.26 -6.24 -19.30
N GLY A 40 9.14 -5.23 -19.39
CA GLY A 40 9.46 -4.36 -18.25
C GLY A 40 8.27 -3.54 -17.76
N LEU A 41 7.37 -3.10 -18.65
CA LEU A 41 6.17 -2.37 -18.29
C LEU A 41 5.10 -3.25 -17.61
N THR A 42 5.07 -4.55 -17.88
CA THR A 42 4.13 -5.46 -17.20
C THR A 42 4.54 -5.75 -15.77
N ASP A 43 5.82 -5.75 -15.43
CA ASP A 43 6.29 -5.92 -14.04
C ASP A 43 5.94 -4.70 -13.17
N GLU A 44 5.96 -3.49 -13.73
CA GLU A 44 5.49 -2.28 -13.02
C GLU A 44 3.96 -2.25 -12.85
N LEU A 45 3.20 -2.87 -13.76
CA LEU A 45 1.74 -2.94 -13.68
C LEU A 45 1.22 -4.06 -12.76
N THR A 46 2.04 -5.05 -12.43
CA THR A 46 1.70 -6.10 -11.45
C THR A 46 1.81 -5.63 -10.00
N GLY A 47 2.38 -4.47 -9.75
CA GLY A 47 2.47 -3.82 -8.45
C GLY A 47 1.38 -2.78 -8.18
N ALA A 48 0.22 -2.87 -8.83
CA ALA A 48 -0.89 -1.96 -8.52
C ALA A 48 -1.32 -2.13 -7.05
N ALA A 49 -1.54 -1.02 -6.36
CA ALA A 49 -2.09 -1.06 -5.01
C ALA A 49 -3.45 -1.76 -5.01
N PRO A 50 -3.77 -2.55 -3.97
CA PRO A 50 -5.09 -3.13 -3.81
C PRO A 50 -6.15 -2.02 -3.71
N VAL A 51 -7.34 -2.29 -4.23
CA VAL A 51 -8.45 -1.33 -4.24
C VAL A 51 -9.44 -1.70 -3.15
N VAL A 52 -9.49 -0.91 -2.08
CA VAL A 52 -10.57 -0.96 -1.10
C VAL A 52 -11.72 -0.10 -1.63
N SER A 53 -12.79 -0.74 -2.05
CA SER A 53 -13.94 -0.05 -2.63
C SER A 53 -14.83 0.59 -1.56
N GLN A 54 -14.86 0.02 -0.36
CA GLN A 54 -15.66 0.50 0.75
C GLN A 54 -15.03 0.12 2.09
N SER A 55 -14.99 1.09 2.99
CA SER A 55 -14.57 0.90 4.38
C SER A 55 -15.37 1.83 5.28
N SER A 56 -15.53 1.48 6.55
CA SER A 56 -16.13 2.33 7.57
C SER A 56 -15.27 2.38 8.82
N GLY A 57 -15.34 3.50 9.53
CA GLY A 57 -14.64 3.71 10.78
C GLY A 57 -15.59 4.15 11.87
N THR A 58 -15.43 3.59 13.08
CA THR A 58 -16.20 3.96 14.26
C THR A 58 -15.29 4.27 15.44
N TYR A 59 -15.74 5.14 16.30
CA TYR A 59 -15.09 5.45 17.58
C TYR A 59 -16.06 5.16 18.73
N GLU A 60 -15.56 4.49 19.73
CA GLU A 60 -16.30 4.23 20.95
C GLU A 60 -15.45 4.54 22.17
N ARG A 61 -16.09 5.12 23.18
CA ARG A 61 -15.44 5.40 24.44
C ARG A 61 -16.10 4.61 25.56
N TYR A 62 -15.32 3.78 26.20
CA TYR A 62 -15.76 2.99 27.33
C TYR A 62 -15.27 3.64 28.62
N ALA A 63 -16.21 4.02 29.51
CA ALA A 63 -15.84 4.50 30.81
C ALA A 63 -15.27 3.35 31.64
N ALA A 64 -14.04 3.49 32.08
CA ALA A 64 -13.43 2.48 32.92
C ALA A 64 -14.04 2.49 34.32
N GLY A 65 -14.66 1.40 34.71
CA GLY A 65 -15.09 1.18 36.11
C GLY A 65 -13.87 1.01 37.04
N GLY A 66 -13.93 1.56 38.25
CA GLY A 66 -12.95 1.25 39.30
C GLY A 66 -11.61 1.99 39.25
N GLY A 67 -11.56 3.21 38.71
CA GLY A 67 -10.38 4.07 38.77
C GLY A 67 -9.35 3.79 37.65
N ARG A 68 -9.72 3.05 36.64
CA ARG A 68 -8.96 2.90 35.41
C ARG A 68 -9.26 4.07 34.45
N TYR A 69 -8.41 4.29 33.47
CA TYR A 69 -8.65 5.30 32.45
C TYR A 69 -9.72 4.83 31.47
N ASP A 70 -10.49 5.77 30.92
CA ASP A 70 -11.42 5.49 29.85
C ASP A 70 -10.65 4.88 28.65
N GLU A 71 -11.25 3.91 28.00
CA GLU A 71 -10.70 3.32 26.79
C GLU A 71 -11.29 4.02 25.57
N GLN A 72 -10.45 4.42 24.65
CA GLN A 72 -10.81 5.03 23.39
C GLN A 72 -10.55 4.03 22.27
N VAL A 73 -11.59 3.42 21.77
CA VAL A 73 -11.53 2.32 20.80
C VAL A 73 -11.90 2.84 19.42
N VAL A 74 -11.01 2.63 18.47
CA VAL A 74 -11.25 2.88 17.04
C VAL A 74 -11.36 1.56 16.33
N ARG A 75 -12.42 1.40 15.53
CA ARG A 75 -12.63 0.24 14.67
C ARG A 75 -12.65 0.70 13.23
N LEU A 76 -11.98 -0.07 12.37
CA LEU A 76 -11.95 0.12 10.94
C LEU A 76 -12.40 -1.17 10.29
N THR A 77 -13.53 -1.14 9.57
CA THR A 77 -14.09 -2.30 8.88
C THR A 77 -13.80 -2.19 7.39
N HIS A 78 -13.25 -3.25 6.82
CA HIS A 78 -13.14 -3.45 5.38
C HIS A 78 -14.47 -4.00 4.87
N GLU A 79 -15.26 -3.20 4.16
CA GLU A 79 -16.61 -3.60 3.73
C GLU A 79 -16.63 -4.18 2.32
N GLY A 80 -15.60 -3.92 1.52
CA GLY A 80 -15.53 -4.45 0.15
C GLY A 80 -14.31 -3.97 -0.61
N GLY A 81 -13.92 -4.76 -1.59
CA GLY A 81 -12.74 -4.56 -2.44
C GLY A 81 -11.82 -5.76 -2.39
N ASP A 82 -10.56 -5.54 -2.73
CA ASP A 82 -9.53 -6.56 -2.72
C ASP A 82 -9.14 -6.94 -1.29
N THR A 83 -8.78 -8.19 -1.06
CA THR A 83 -8.15 -8.64 0.17
C THR A 83 -6.77 -7.98 0.33
N LEU A 84 -6.45 -7.52 1.52
CA LEU A 84 -5.22 -6.82 1.84
C LEU A 84 -4.25 -7.76 2.56
N THR A 85 -3.00 -7.84 2.12
CA THR A 85 -1.94 -8.51 2.85
C THR A 85 -1.48 -7.61 4.00
N VAL A 86 -1.69 -7.99 5.24
CA VAL A 86 -1.49 -7.15 6.42
C VAL A 86 -0.03 -6.72 6.60
N SER A 87 0.94 -7.59 6.26
CA SER A 87 2.38 -7.26 6.33
C SER A 87 2.79 -6.13 5.36
N ASP A 88 1.99 -5.86 4.35
CA ASP A 88 2.21 -4.81 3.36
C ASP A 88 1.51 -3.49 3.74
N LEU A 89 0.97 -3.40 4.94
CA LEU A 89 0.20 -2.24 5.40
C LEU A 89 0.91 -1.49 6.53
N GLU A 90 0.68 -0.18 6.53
CA GLU A 90 0.88 0.70 7.68
C GLU A 90 -0.45 1.40 8.02
N LEU A 91 -0.76 1.52 9.30
CA LEU A 91 -1.91 2.27 9.78
C LEU A 91 -1.45 3.61 10.34
N VAL A 92 -1.92 4.70 9.75
CA VAL A 92 -1.58 6.08 10.16
C VAL A 92 -2.78 6.69 10.86
N VAL A 93 -2.57 7.24 12.05
CA VAL A 93 -3.56 8.02 12.80
C VAL A 93 -3.10 9.46 12.87
N ASP A 94 -3.87 10.33 12.25
CA ASP A 94 -3.69 11.78 12.29
C ASP A 94 -4.74 12.38 13.23
N ALA A 95 -4.33 12.70 14.42
CA ALA A 95 -5.13 13.34 15.46
C ALA A 95 -4.67 14.80 15.71
N THR A 96 -4.07 15.42 14.69
CA THR A 96 -3.53 16.79 14.79
C THR A 96 -4.61 17.79 15.20
N ASP A 97 -5.82 17.66 14.63
CA ASP A 97 -6.93 18.54 14.94
C ASP A 97 -7.45 18.38 16.37
N ALA A 98 -7.33 17.16 16.94
CA ALA A 98 -7.88 16.84 18.26
C ALA A 98 -6.86 17.06 19.39
N CYS A 99 -5.62 16.60 19.21
CA CYS A 99 -4.61 16.62 20.27
C CYS A 99 -3.20 17.03 19.79
N GLY A 100 -3.05 17.42 18.52
CA GLY A 100 -1.75 17.85 17.96
C GLY A 100 -0.78 16.71 17.69
N GLN A 101 -1.24 15.46 17.60
CA GLN A 101 -0.39 14.29 17.47
C GLN A 101 -0.66 13.49 16.19
N THR A 102 0.39 12.84 15.67
CA THR A 102 0.32 11.92 14.53
C THR A 102 1.20 10.72 14.80
N GLY A 103 0.63 9.53 14.75
CA GLY A 103 1.36 8.27 14.93
C GLY A 103 1.00 7.26 13.85
N ARG A 104 1.86 6.26 13.71
CA ARG A 104 1.61 5.14 12.80
C ARG A 104 1.98 3.81 13.42
N LEU A 105 1.21 2.78 13.07
CA LEU A 105 1.56 1.39 13.32
C LEU A 105 2.25 0.83 12.07
N VAL A 106 3.40 0.22 12.30
CA VAL A 106 4.25 -0.39 11.26
C VAL A 106 4.59 -1.82 11.64
N ASN A 107 5.14 -2.60 10.70
CA ASN A 107 5.48 -4.01 10.91
C ASN A 107 4.26 -4.85 11.35
N LEU A 108 3.12 -4.61 10.74
CA LEU A 108 1.90 -5.36 10.98
C LEU A 108 2.01 -6.81 10.45
N PRO A 109 1.27 -7.77 11.01
CA PRO A 109 0.43 -7.64 12.21
C PRO A 109 1.27 -7.52 13.49
N ILE A 110 0.68 -6.95 14.55
CA ILE A 110 1.31 -6.89 15.87
C ILE A 110 1.23 -8.28 16.52
N GLU A 111 2.37 -8.92 16.68
CA GLU A 111 2.49 -10.31 17.16
C GLU A 111 2.43 -10.44 18.67
N GLY A 112 1.92 -11.56 19.16
CA GLY A 112 1.95 -12.00 20.56
C GLY A 112 0.58 -12.36 21.12
N ASP A 113 0.55 -13.02 22.29
CA ASP A 113 -0.68 -13.41 23.00
C ASP A 113 -1.48 -12.21 23.51
N ASP A 114 -0.81 -11.07 23.69
CA ASP A 114 -1.39 -9.80 24.14
C ASP A 114 -0.98 -8.69 23.16
N PRO A 115 -1.52 -8.60 21.94
CA PRO A 115 -1.09 -7.63 20.94
C PRO A 115 -1.12 -6.19 21.46
N ARG A 116 0.05 -5.53 21.44
CA ARG A 116 0.21 -4.16 21.93
C ARG A 116 1.19 -3.36 21.10
N PRO A 117 0.93 -2.08 20.85
CA PRO A 117 1.84 -1.19 20.14
C PRO A 117 3.05 -0.86 21.00
N THR A 118 4.12 -1.62 20.84
CA THR A 118 5.42 -1.31 21.46
C THR A 118 6.25 -0.43 20.51
N SER A 119 7.41 0.04 20.96
CA SER A 119 8.35 0.83 20.14
C SER A 119 8.80 0.13 18.84
N ARG A 120 8.63 -1.19 18.72
CA ARG A 120 8.85 -1.95 17.48
C ARG A 120 7.82 -1.57 16.42
N TYR A 121 6.59 -1.34 16.85
CA TYR A 121 5.42 -1.16 15.98
C TYR A 121 4.99 0.31 15.83
N VAL A 122 5.38 1.21 16.73
CA VAL A 122 4.98 2.62 16.70
C VAL A 122 6.07 3.49 16.08
N ARG A 123 5.65 4.43 15.24
CA ARG A 123 6.47 5.53 14.71
C ARG A 123 5.70 6.85 14.83
N GLY A 124 6.43 7.94 15.02
CA GLY A 124 5.84 9.25 15.28
C GLY A 124 5.47 9.42 16.74
N ASP A 125 4.35 10.11 17.01
CA ASP A 125 3.87 10.38 18.36
C ASP A 125 3.22 9.15 19.00
N ASP A 126 3.17 9.11 20.33
CA ASP A 126 2.61 8.00 21.12
C ASP A 126 1.08 8.15 21.24
N VAL A 127 0.38 8.05 20.11
CA VAL A 127 -1.09 8.17 20.06
C VAL A 127 -1.81 6.86 20.39
N PHE A 128 -1.10 5.74 20.44
CA PHE A 128 -1.67 4.41 20.66
C PHE A 128 -1.55 3.98 22.11
N ASP A 129 -2.60 3.35 22.63
CA ASP A 129 -2.54 2.70 23.95
C ASP A 129 -1.69 1.44 23.88
N ASN A 130 -0.71 1.31 24.77
CA ASN A 130 0.20 0.17 24.86
C ASN A 130 -0.24 -0.90 25.88
N ALA A 131 -1.49 -0.86 26.33
CA ALA A 131 -2.05 -1.91 27.17
C ALA A 131 -2.14 -3.26 26.42
N ALA A 132 -2.25 -4.34 27.19
CA ALA A 132 -2.51 -5.66 26.61
C ALA A 132 -3.80 -5.66 25.80
N ASN A 133 -3.81 -6.35 24.65
CA ASN A 133 -4.96 -6.44 23.75
C ASN A 133 -5.50 -5.05 23.35
N SER A 134 -4.61 -4.10 23.12
CA SER A 134 -5.00 -2.78 22.62
C SER A 134 -5.08 -2.74 21.08
N VAL A 135 -4.70 -3.82 20.43
CA VAL A 135 -4.84 -4.04 18.98
C VAL A 135 -5.45 -5.43 18.77
N GLU A 136 -6.50 -5.49 17.96
CA GLU A 136 -7.25 -6.73 17.70
C GLU A 136 -7.65 -6.81 16.22
N GLY A 137 -8.08 -7.99 15.78
CA GLY A 137 -8.45 -8.29 14.41
C GLY A 137 -7.23 -8.45 13.49
N PRO A 138 -7.37 -8.27 12.18
CA PRO A 138 -6.32 -8.60 11.21
C PRO A 138 -4.96 -7.91 11.46
N ILE A 139 -4.95 -6.75 12.12
CA ILE A 139 -3.73 -6.00 12.44
C ILE A 139 -3.04 -6.45 13.74
N GLY A 140 -3.67 -7.35 14.50
CA GLY A 140 -3.11 -8.01 15.68
C GLY A 140 -3.13 -9.53 15.52
N THR A 141 -2.25 -10.26 16.20
CA THR A 141 -2.31 -11.71 16.24
C THR A 141 -3.29 -12.15 17.32
N GLY A 142 -4.04 -13.22 17.06
CA GLY A 142 -4.99 -13.82 18.02
C GLY A 142 -6.42 -13.79 17.56
N ASP A 143 -6.70 -13.37 16.35
CA ASP A 143 -8.01 -13.56 15.72
C ASP A 143 -8.16 -15.00 15.19
N VAL A 144 -9.41 -15.43 15.04
CA VAL A 144 -9.77 -16.82 14.73
C VAL A 144 -9.28 -17.24 13.35
N ASP A 145 -9.03 -16.27 12.47
CA ASP A 145 -8.63 -16.44 11.08
C ASP A 145 -7.28 -15.76 10.77
N ASP A 146 -6.29 -15.87 11.69
CA ASP A 146 -4.95 -15.26 11.57
C ASP A 146 -4.18 -15.83 10.34
N ASP A 147 -4.67 -15.48 9.16
CA ASP A 147 -4.11 -15.85 7.85
C ASP A 147 -3.15 -14.79 7.28
N GLY A 148 -2.98 -13.67 8.00
CA GLY A 148 -2.16 -12.54 7.56
C GLY A 148 -2.84 -11.66 6.50
N GLU A 149 -4.12 -11.86 6.28
CA GLU A 149 -4.93 -11.12 5.33
C GLU A 149 -5.99 -10.26 6.05
N TRP A 150 -6.47 -9.25 5.39
CA TRP A 150 -7.59 -8.44 5.83
C TRP A 150 -8.64 -8.40 4.71
N SER A 151 -9.64 -9.22 4.88
CA SER A 151 -10.68 -9.46 3.91
C SER A 151 -11.94 -8.62 4.15
N ALA A 152 -12.80 -8.53 3.14
CA ALA A 152 -14.09 -7.84 3.27
C ALA A 152 -14.97 -8.49 4.36
N GLY A 153 -15.50 -7.67 5.24
CA GLY A 153 -16.26 -8.06 6.42
C GLY A 153 -15.46 -8.06 7.72
N GLU A 154 -14.15 -8.03 7.66
CA GLU A 154 -13.29 -8.03 8.85
C GLU A 154 -13.07 -6.62 9.40
N THR A 155 -12.87 -6.56 10.71
CA THR A 155 -12.70 -5.31 11.46
C THR A 155 -11.41 -5.33 12.24
N ALA A 156 -10.51 -4.39 11.93
CA ALA A 156 -9.37 -4.08 12.75
C ALA A 156 -9.76 -3.12 13.88
N GLN A 157 -9.23 -3.36 15.07
CA GLN A 157 -9.46 -2.53 16.23
C GLN A 157 -8.15 -2.09 16.84
N PHE A 158 -8.08 -0.84 17.28
CA PHE A 158 -6.98 -0.34 18.08
C PHE A 158 -7.47 0.70 19.08
N ARG A 159 -6.67 0.92 20.14
CA ARG A 159 -6.97 1.89 21.17
C ARG A 159 -6.07 3.10 21.10
N LEU A 160 -6.66 4.27 21.32
CA LEU A 160 -5.92 5.52 21.46
C LEU A 160 -5.54 5.76 22.92
N ALA A 161 -4.33 6.27 23.14
CA ALA A 161 -3.78 6.56 24.46
C ALA A 161 -4.49 7.76 25.08
N THR A 162 -5.41 7.53 25.99
CA THR A 162 -6.22 8.57 26.67
C THR A 162 -5.36 9.64 27.38
N ARG A 163 -4.14 9.30 27.80
CA ARG A 163 -3.24 10.25 28.46
C ARG A 163 -2.53 11.17 27.49
N ALA A 164 -2.19 10.65 26.31
CA ALA A 164 -1.44 11.37 25.29
C ALA A 164 -2.37 12.10 24.32
N CYS A 165 -3.48 11.45 23.94
CA CYS A 165 -4.46 11.99 23.01
C CYS A 165 -5.88 11.62 23.44
N ARG A 166 -6.49 12.48 24.24
CA ARG A 166 -7.89 12.34 24.64
C ARG A 166 -8.76 13.03 23.63
N LEU A 167 -9.73 12.30 23.09
CA LEU A 167 -10.75 12.85 22.20
C LEU A 167 -11.97 13.26 23.02
N ASP A 168 -12.42 14.48 22.84
CA ASP A 168 -13.66 14.98 23.39
C ASP A 168 -14.81 14.89 22.37
N PRO A 169 -16.09 14.87 22.79
CA PRO A 169 -17.20 14.83 21.85
C PRO A 169 -17.14 15.95 20.83
N GLY A 170 -17.13 15.58 19.55
CA GLY A 170 -16.99 16.51 18.41
C GLY A 170 -15.61 16.54 17.80
N ASP A 171 -14.60 16.02 18.46
CA ASP A 171 -13.26 15.83 17.87
C ASP A 171 -13.31 14.79 16.74
N SER A 172 -12.31 14.84 15.89
CA SER A 172 -12.15 13.84 14.84
C SER A 172 -10.68 13.46 14.66
N VAL A 173 -10.49 12.21 14.28
CA VAL A 173 -9.20 11.69 13.82
C VAL A 173 -9.32 11.20 12.39
N VAL A 174 -8.24 11.29 11.62
CA VAL A 174 -8.16 10.67 10.30
C VAL A 174 -7.32 9.42 10.41
N VAL A 175 -7.89 8.29 10.00
CA VAL A 175 -7.21 7.00 9.95
C VAL A 175 -6.97 6.66 8.50
N ARG A 176 -5.70 6.42 8.15
CA ARG A 176 -5.30 6.01 6.80
C ARG A 176 -4.62 4.67 6.85
N LEU A 177 -4.94 3.84 5.87
CA LEU A 177 -4.21 2.62 5.60
C LEU A 177 -3.34 2.85 4.37
N VAL A 178 -2.06 2.61 4.50
CA VAL A 178 -1.07 2.81 3.44
C VAL A 178 -0.51 1.45 3.03
N HIS A 179 -0.59 1.15 1.74
CA HIS A 179 0.03 -0.03 1.15
C HIS A 179 1.50 0.29 0.87
N THR A 180 2.40 -0.28 1.67
CA THR A 180 3.82 0.07 1.69
C THR A 180 4.58 -0.23 0.39
N PRO A 181 4.26 -1.31 -0.37
CA PRO A 181 4.96 -1.57 -1.63
C PRO A 181 4.72 -0.52 -2.71
N THR A 182 3.60 0.22 -2.64
CA THR A 182 3.25 1.23 -3.65
C THR A 182 3.12 2.64 -3.09
N ASP A 183 3.32 2.82 -1.78
CA ASP A 183 3.08 4.10 -1.06
C ASP A 183 1.66 4.67 -1.28
N ALA A 184 0.70 3.82 -1.64
CA ALA A 184 -0.67 4.22 -1.92
C ALA A 184 -1.52 4.21 -0.65
N VAL A 185 -2.33 5.25 -0.46
CA VAL A 185 -3.39 5.26 0.57
C VAL A 185 -4.56 4.44 0.03
N VAL A 186 -4.84 3.30 0.64
CA VAL A 186 -5.92 2.38 0.24
C VAL A 186 -7.20 2.62 1.05
N VAL A 187 -7.09 3.19 2.25
CA VAL A 187 -8.22 3.64 3.07
C VAL A 187 -7.92 5.01 3.65
N ASP A 188 -8.90 5.92 3.62
CA ASP A 188 -8.87 7.22 4.29
C ASP A 188 -10.23 7.44 4.96
N GLN A 189 -10.27 7.37 6.29
CA GLN A 189 -11.49 7.50 7.08
C GLN A 189 -11.36 8.61 8.12
N ARG A 190 -12.29 9.57 8.09
CA ARG A 190 -12.45 10.54 9.17
C ARG A 190 -13.48 10.02 10.17
N ILE A 191 -13.01 9.78 11.39
CA ILE A 191 -13.78 9.18 12.49
C ILE A 191 -14.03 10.27 13.54
N ARG A 192 -15.26 10.38 13.99
CA ARG A 192 -15.66 11.37 15.02
C ARG A 192 -15.88 10.69 16.37
N ALA A 193 -15.46 11.41 17.42
CA ALA A 193 -15.69 11.07 18.82
C ALA A 193 -17.06 11.54 19.32
#